data_473e2b2b01567c97c9a2dfe8c01351fc
#
_entry.id   473e2b2b01567c97c9a2dfe8c01351fc
#
_cell.length_a   1.000
_cell.length_b   1.000
_cell.length_c   1.000
_cell.angle_alpha   90.00
_cell.angle_beta   90.00
_cell.angle_gamma   90.00
#
_symmetry.space_group_name_H-M   'P 1'
#
loop_
_entity.id
_entity.type
_entity.pdbx_description
1 polymer ?
#
loop_
_entity_poly.entity_id
_entity_poly.type
_entity_poly.pdbx_seq_one_letter_code
_entity_poly.pdbx_strand_id
1 'polypeptide(L)'
;MSNPPSAGPANRLAEATSPYLRQHAHNPVDWWPWCPEALALAREQDRPILLSIGYSACHWCHVMAHESFEDQATAELMNRLFVNIKVDREERPDLDRVYQTAHQLMARRSGGWPLTVFLTPETHLPIFAGTYFPREPRHGLPAFSQLLNGVARAWREQQAAISAQAADLTEALGRLEPAADTALPGADVLDAALTQLAGSFDEQDGGFGRAPKFPHATNLEFLLQHHARTIAAGEPDGRSLRMAVVTLERMIRGGINDQLGGGFCRYSVDDRWEIPHFEKMLYDNGPLLALCCDAYAGTGDSLFREAAEATANWLMREMQSPQGGYYSSLDADSEGHEGRFYVWDREQVRALLTPAEYEPFAIVYGLDQPANFEGQWHLHGYQTPVEAARRLGLPPAQVAALLAGARATLFAERERRVRPDRDEKVLTAWNALTIKAMARAGRVLERPDYLESAQAALGFIRRTLWRNGRLLATCKDGTAHLNAYLDDYANLLDALLELLQTRWSRADLDFAVDLAEVLLDQFHDTQAGGFWFTGRDHEPLIHRPKP
;
A
#
# COMPACT_ATOMS: atom_id res chain seq x y z
N MET A 1 3.80 -8.69 36.69
CA MET A 1 4.03 -9.64 35.58
C MET A 1 2.79 -10.51 35.49
N SER A 2 1.80 -10.09 34.73
CA SER A 2 0.64 -10.91 34.38
C SER A 2 1.07 -11.84 33.24
N ASN A 3 0.90 -13.14 33.45
CA ASN A 3 1.09 -14.11 32.38
C ASN A 3 0.27 -13.69 31.15
N PRO A 4 0.82 -13.76 29.93
CA PRO A 4 0.00 -13.58 28.74
C PRO A 4 -1.14 -14.60 28.80
N PRO A 5 -2.37 -14.23 28.37
CA PRO A 5 -3.47 -15.17 28.34
C PRO A 5 -3.04 -16.38 27.51
N SER A 6 -3.32 -17.58 28.01
CA SER A 6 -3.06 -18.83 27.29
C SER A 6 -3.76 -18.73 25.94
N ALA A 7 -2.99 -18.73 24.86
CA ALA A 7 -3.53 -18.73 23.51
C ALA A 7 -4.55 -19.88 23.41
N GLY A 8 -5.79 -19.58 23.02
CA GLY A 8 -6.82 -20.58 22.75
C GLY A 8 -6.35 -21.57 21.66
N PRO A 9 -7.09 -22.67 21.42
CA PRO A 9 -6.77 -23.58 20.33
C PRO A 9 -6.72 -22.81 19.01
N ALA A 10 -5.70 -23.10 18.21
CA ALA A 10 -5.53 -22.45 16.91
C ALA A 10 -6.67 -22.84 15.95
N ASN A 11 -7.23 -21.84 15.24
CA ASN A 11 -8.15 -22.09 14.13
C ASN A 11 -7.37 -22.40 12.83
N ARG A 12 -8.08 -22.58 11.71
CA ARG A 12 -7.48 -23.00 10.42
C ARG A 12 -6.49 -22.01 9.81
N LEU A 13 -6.49 -20.75 10.25
CA LEU A 13 -5.54 -19.75 9.76
C LEU A 13 -4.10 -19.98 10.25
N ALA A 14 -3.89 -20.86 11.23
CA ALA A 14 -2.55 -21.23 11.70
C ALA A 14 -1.70 -21.90 10.61
N GLU A 15 -2.34 -22.56 9.64
CA GLU A 15 -1.68 -23.23 8.52
C GLU A 15 -1.43 -22.32 7.32
N ALA A 16 -1.96 -21.08 7.36
CA ALA A 16 -1.77 -20.12 6.29
C ALA A 16 -0.33 -19.60 6.22
N THR A 17 0.12 -19.25 5.02
CA THR A 17 1.43 -18.59 4.81
C THR A 17 1.38 -17.10 5.12
N SER A 18 0.24 -16.45 4.87
CA SER A 18 0.02 -15.03 5.12
C SER A 18 0.25 -14.66 6.59
N PRO A 19 1.16 -13.70 6.90
CA PRO A 19 1.31 -13.16 8.25
C PRO A 19 0.01 -12.58 8.79
N TYR A 20 -0.76 -11.87 7.95
CA TYR A 20 -2.06 -11.32 8.34
C TYR A 20 -3.05 -12.39 8.78
N LEU A 21 -3.18 -13.48 8.03
CA LEU A 21 -4.07 -14.57 8.43
C LEU A 21 -3.60 -15.20 9.73
N ARG A 22 -2.30 -15.43 9.90
CA ARG A 22 -1.70 -16.01 11.10
C ARG A 22 -1.87 -15.14 12.35
N GLN A 23 -1.92 -13.80 12.23
CA GLN A 23 -2.25 -12.89 13.34
C GLN A 23 -3.62 -13.24 13.96
N HIS A 24 -4.54 -13.79 13.18
CA HIS A 24 -5.88 -14.19 13.62
C HIS A 24 -6.02 -15.68 13.97
N ALA A 25 -4.94 -16.46 13.95
CA ALA A 25 -4.97 -17.89 14.20
C ALA A 25 -5.47 -18.29 15.60
N HIS A 26 -5.31 -17.41 16.57
CA HIS A 26 -5.71 -17.66 17.98
C HIS A 26 -6.95 -16.87 18.41
N ASN A 27 -7.64 -16.21 17.49
CA ASN A 27 -8.93 -15.61 17.79
C ASN A 27 -9.96 -16.69 18.16
N PRO A 28 -10.89 -16.42 19.08
CA PRO A 28 -11.99 -17.34 19.39
C PRO A 28 -12.99 -17.49 18.23
N VAL A 29 -12.89 -16.68 17.18
CA VAL A 29 -13.65 -16.83 15.94
C VAL A 29 -13.14 -18.04 15.16
N ASP A 30 -14.04 -18.90 14.69
CA ASP A 30 -13.74 -20.04 13.82
C ASP A 30 -13.50 -19.54 12.38
N TRP A 31 -12.31 -18.94 12.17
CA TRP A 31 -11.90 -18.40 10.91
C TRP A 31 -11.47 -19.48 9.91
N TRP A 32 -11.93 -19.32 8.67
CA TRP A 32 -11.50 -20.03 7.49
C TRP A 32 -10.70 -19.11 6.56
N PRO A 33 -9.71 -19.61 5.80
CA PRO A 33 -9.27 -18.92 4.60
C PRO A 33 -10.36 -19.00 3.53
N TRP A 34 -10.28 -18.20 2.47
CA TRP A 34 -11.13 -18.38 1.30
C TRP A 34 -10.74 -19.68 0.58
N CYS A 35 -11.54 -20.70 0.70
CA CYS A 35 -11.30 -22.03 0.15
C CYS A 35 -12.61 -22.74 -0.19
N PRO A 36 -12.57 -23.76 -1.08
CA PRO A 36 -13.75 -24.52 -1.48
C PRO A 36 -14.52 -25.14 -0.31
N GLU A 37 -13.81 -25.59 0.72
CA GLU A 37 -14.39 -26.23 1.90
C GLU A 37 -15.24 -25.25 2.73
N ALA A 38 -14.78 -24.01 2.90
CA ALA A 38 -15.52 -22.95 3.60
C ALA A 38 -16.78 -22.58 2.83
N LEU A 39 -16.67 -22.43 1.51
CA LEU A 39 -17.80 -22.13 0.63
C LEU A 39 -18.83 -23.28 0.58
N ALA A 40 -18.38 -24.51 0.56
CA ALA A 40 -19.24 -25.70 0.64
C ALA A 40 -19.97 -25.74 1.99
N LEU A 41 -19.27 -25.51 3.10
CA LEU A 41 -19.83 -25.48 4.45
C LEU A 41 -20.98 -24.45 4.57
N ALA A 42 -20.77 -23.25 3.98
CA ALA A 42 -21.79 -22.20 3.99
C ALA A 42 -23.07 -22.64 3.26
N ARG A 43 -22.92 -23.28 2.10
CA ARG A 43 -24.04 -23.83 1.31
C ARG A 43 -24.77 -24.97 2.04
N GLU A 44 -24.02 -25.94 2.54
CA GLU A 44 -24.57 -27.13 3.23
C GLU A 44 -25.37 -26.75 4.48
N GLN A 45 -24.95 -25.69 5.18
CA GLN A 45 -25.62 -25.22 6.40
C GLN A 45 -26.63 -24.08 6.17
N ASP A 46 -26.80 -23.62 4.93
CA ASP A 46 -27.60 -22.45 4.58
C ASP A 46 -27.27 -21.24 5.47
N ARG A 47 -25.98 -21.01 5.73
CA ARG A 47 -25.49 -19.89 6.54
C ARG A 47 -24.79 -18.85 5.69
N PRO A 48 -25.13 -17.55 5.86
CA PRO A 48 -24.38 -16.48 5.20
C PRO A 48 -22.91 -16.53 5.55
N ILE A 49 -22.08 -16.07 4.63
CA ILE A 49 -20.65 -15.91 4.86
C ILE A 49 -20.40 -14.52 5.45
N LEU A 50 -19.62 -14.44 6.53
CA LEU A 50 -18.99 -13.19 6.98
C LEU A 50 -17.57 -13.17 6.42
N LEU A 51 -17.36 -12.31 5.43
CA LEU A 51 -16.06 -12.10 4.79
C LEU A 51 -15.38 -10.86 5.40
N SER A 52 -14.19 -11.03 5.95
CA SER A 52 -13.35 -9.95 6.47
C SER A 52 -12.05 -9.86 5.67
N ILE A 53 -11.85 -8.73 4.98
CA ILE A 53 -10.67 -8.47 4.13
C ILE A 53 -9.84 -7.38 4.79
N GLY A 54 -8.53 -7.60 4.87
CA GLY A 54 -7.57 -6.64 5.42
C GLY A 54 -6.13 -7.00 5.03
N TYR A 55 -5.16 -6.46 5.74
CA TYR A 55 -3.73 -6.74 5.54
C TYR A 55 -2.94 -6.54 6.84
N SER A 56 -1.70 -7.02 6.89
CA SER A 56 -0.92 -7.12 8.11
C SER A 56 -0.62 -5.78 8.77
N ALA A 57 -0.21 -4.78 8.01
CA ALA A 57 0.16 -3.45 8.52
C ALA A 57 -1.04 -2.51 8.79
N CYS A 58 -2.27 -3.01 8.70
CA CYS A 58 -3.49 -2.21 8.78
C CYS A 58 -3.90 -1.90 10.23
N HIS A 59 -3.65 -0.69 10.72
CA HIS A 59 -4.03 -0.25 12.07
C HIS A 59 -5.52 -0.50 12.40
N TRP A 60 -6.46 -0.07 11.56
CA TRP A 60 -7.89 -0.29 11.81
C TRP A 60 -8.31 -1.76 11.78
N CYS A 61 -7.53 -2.63 11.11
CA CYS A 61 -7.73 -4.08 11.18
C CYS A 61 -7.34 -4.61 12.56
N HIS A 62 -6.24 -4.10 13.15
CA HIS A 62 -5.83 -4.42 14.52
C HIS A 62 -6.88 -3.93 15.53
N VAL A 63 -7.35 -2.69 15.39
CA VAL A 63 -8.40 -2.14 16.27
C VAL A 63 -9.64 -3.03 16.25
N MET A 64 -10.14 -3.42 15.06
CA MET A 64 -11.32 -4.29 14.96
C MET A 64 -11.06 -5.70 15.52
N ALA A 65 -9.84 -6.22 15.39
CA ALA A 65 -9.46 -7.52 15.96
C ALA A 65 -9.55 -7.48 17.48
N HIS A 66 -8.91 -6.51 18.12
CA HIS A 66 -8.90 -6.38 19.59
C HIS A 66 -10.30 -6.09 20.16
N GLU A 67 -11.08 -5.24 19.49
CA GLU A 67 -12.41 -4.88 19.99
C GLU A 67 -13.46 -5.98 19.79
N SER A 68 -13.38 -6.74 18.69
CA SER A 68 -14.47 -7.63 18.26
C SER A 68 -14.04 -9.09 18.05
N PHE A 69 -12.91 -9.37 17.39
CA PHE A 69 -12.54 -10.75 17.04
C PHE A 69 -11.89 -11.51 18.18
N GLU A 70 -11.34 -10.82 19.16
CA GLU A 70 -10.79 -11.38 20.41
C GLU A 70 -11.84 -11.45 21.52
N ASP A 71 -13.00 -10.78 21.36
CA ASP A 71 -14.09 -10.84 22.33
C ASP A 71 -14.87 -12.15 22.22
N GLN A 72 -14.89 -12.94 23.29
CA GLN A 72 -15.51 -14.25 23.31
C GLN A 72 -17.01 -14.24 22.95
N ALA A 73 -17.76 -13.25 23.46
CA ALA A 73 -19.20 -13.15 23.21
C ALA A 73 -19.50 -12.80 21.73
N THR A 74 -18.71 -11.91 21.15
CA THR A 74 -18.80 -11.55 19.73
C THR A 74 -18.43 -12.76 18.85
N ALA A 75 -17.35 -13.46 19.20
CA ALA A 75 -16.91 -14.65 18.47
C ALA A 75 -17.97 -15.78 18.48
N GLU A 76 -18.57 -16.05 19.64
CA GLU A 76 -19.68 -17.04 19.77
C GLU A 76 -20.88 -16.66 18.88
N LEU A 77 -21.19 -15.36 18.80
CA LEU A 77 -22.25 -14.86 17.92
C LEU A 77 -21.89 -15.06 16.44
N MET A 78 -20.68 -14.70 16.05
CA MET A 78 -20.16 -14.89 14.69
C MET A 78 -20.19 -16.37 14.29
N ASN A 79 -19.65 -17.26 15.13
CA ASN A 79 -19.55 -18.70 14.87
C ASN A 79 -20.93 -19.37 14.75
N ARG A 80 -21.91 -18.89 15.50
CA ARG A 80 -23.28 -19.40 15.45
C ARG A 80 -24.03 -18.95 14.20
N LEU A 81 -23.82 -17.72 13.74
CA LEU A 81 -24.65 -17.10 12.70
C LEU A 81 -24.06 -17.18 11.30
N PHE A 82 -22.74 -17.28 11.19
CA PHE A 82 -22.03 -17.16 9.91
C PHE A 82 -20.97 -18.26 9.72
N VAL A 83 -20.58 -18.48 8.48
CA VAL A 83 -19.26 -19.07 8.16
C VAL A 83 -18.31 -17.89 8.00
N ASN A 84 -17.29 -17.83 8.88
CA ASN A 84 -16.40 -16.68 8.96
C ASN A 84 -15.16 -16.91 8.08
N ILE A 85 -14.98 -16.09 7.05
CA ILE A 85 -13.85 -16.18 6.12
C ILE A 85 -12.97 -14.94 6.27
N LYS A 86 -11.67 -15.14 6.40
CA LYS A 86 -10.66 -14.09 6.46
C LYS A 86 -9.82 -14.09 5.20
N VAL A 87 -9.57 -12.90 4.62
CA VAL A 87 -8.81 -12.74 3.39
C VAL A 87 -7.73 -11.68 3.59
N ASP A 88 -6.51 -12.02 3.16
CA ASP A 88 -5.42 -11.08 2.98
C ASP A 88 -5.55 -10.44 1.59
N ARG A 89 -5.82 -9.13 1.56
CA ARG A 89 -5.98 -8.38 0.31
C ARG A 89 -4.72 -8.37 -0.55
N GLU A 90 -3.57 -8.56 0.07
CA GLU A 90 -2.27 -8.51 -0.61
C GLU A 90 -2.00 -9.80 -1.38
N GLU A 91 -2.47 -10.94 -0.86
CA GLU A 91 -2.42 -12.23 -1.57
C GLU A 91 -3.61 -12.44 -2.50
N ARG A 92 -4.79 -11.87 -2.17
CA ARG A 92 -6.04 -12.00 -2.94
C ARG A 92 -6.59 -10.63 -3.36
N PRO A 93 -5.82 -9.86 -4.18
CA PRO A 93 -6.26 -8.57 -4.70
C PRO A 93 -7.49 -8.67 -5.61
N ASP A 94 -7.75 -9.83 -6.18
CA ASP A 94 -8.94 -10.17 -6.95
C ASP A 94 -10.22 -10.09 -6.11
N LEU A 95 -10.22 -10.73 -4.94
CA LEU A 95 -11.34 -10.67 -3.99
C LEU A 95 -11.51 -9.26 -3.42
N ASP A 96 -10.41 -8.64 -3.01
CA ASP A 96 -10.45 -7.27 -2.50
C ASP A 96 -11.08 -6.32 -3.52
N ARG A 97 -10.60 -6.32 -4.76
CA ARG A 97 -11.09 -5.45 -5.83
C ARG A 97 -12.59 -5.65 -6.09
N VAL A 98 -13.02 -6.90 -6.20
CA VAL A 98 -14.43 -7.23 -6.48
C VAL A 98 -15.34 -6.76 -5.35
N TYR A 99 -14.98 -7.03 -4.09
CA TYR A 99 -15.83 -6.68 -2.95
C TYR A 99 -15.72 -5.21 -2.54
N GLN A 100 -14.60 -4.52 -2.79
CA GLN A 100 -14.51 -3.05 -2.69
C GLN A 100 -15.42 -2.38 -3.72
N THR A 101 -15.42 -2.88 -4.95
CA THR A 101 -16.32 -2.38 -6.01
C THR A 101 -17.79 -2.58 -5.64
N ALA A 102 -18.14 -3.77 -5.16
CA ALA A 102 -19.48 -4.06 -4.70
C ALA A 102 -19.90 -3.13 -3.53
N HIS A 103 -19.02 -2.92 -2.55
CA HIS A 103 -19.23 -1.96 -1.46
C HIS A 103 -19.48 -0.54 -2.00
N GLN A 104 -18.66 -0.07 -2.93
CA GLN A 104 -18.82 1.27 -3.50
C GLN A 104 -20.16 1.45 -4.21
N LEU A 105 -20.61 0.45 -4.98
CA LEU A 105 -21.91 0.46 -5.65
C LEU A 105 -23.09 0.48 -4.65
N MET A 106 -22.99 -0.35 -3.59
CA MET A 106 -24.05 -0.46 -2.58
C MET A 106 -24.11 0.74 -1.64
N ALA A 107 -22.96 1.20 -1.14
CA ALA A 107 -22.86 2.26 -0.15
C ALA A 107 -22.74 3.67 -0.76
N ARG A 108 -22.47 3.79 -2.06
CA ARG A 108 -22.22 5.05 -2.80
C ARG A 108 -21.10 5.90 -2.17
N ARG A 109 -20.11 5.23 -1.59
CA ARG A 109 -18.93 5.85 -0.99
C ARG A 109 -17.73 4.93 -1.18
N SER A 110 -16.54 5.49 -1.14
CA SER A 110 -15.30 4.72 -1.17
C SER A 110 -15.26 3.71 -0.02
N GLY A 111 -14.65 2.56 -0.29
CA GLY A 111 -14.37 1.57 0.73
C GLY A 111 -13.11 1.88 1.53
N GLY A 112 -12.52 0.85 2.12
CA GLY A 112 -11.32 0.91 2.95
C GLY A 112 -11.13 -0.40 3.67
N TRP A 113 -10.15 -0.45 4.55
CA TRP A 113 -9.85 -1.63 5.36
C TRP A 113 -9.92 -1.32 6.85
N PRO A 114 -10.40 -2.33 7.65
CA PRO A 114 -10.92 -3.63 7.21
C PRO A 114 -12.18 -3.47 6.35
N LEU A 115 -12.37 -4.34 5.35
CA LEU A 115 -13.63 -4.45 4.63
C LEU A 115 -14.40 -5.65 5.20
N THR A 116 -15.64 -5.40 5.64
CA THR A 116 -16.55 -6.41 6.19
C THR A 116 -17.70 -6.60 5.23
N VAL A 117 -17.88 -7.80 4.69
CA VAL A 117 -18.95 -8.11 3.74
C VAL A 117 -19.69 -9.36 4.19
N PHE A 118 -21.01 -9.33 4.10
CA PHE A 118 -21.85 -10.50 4.32
C PHE A 118 -22.34 -11.00 2.97
N LEU A 119 -22.12 -12.29 2.69
CA LEU A 119 -22.39 -12.89 1.39
C LEU A 119 -23.47 -13.96 1.49
N THR A 120 -24.21 -14.13 0.41
CA THR A 120 -25.09 -15.28 0.23
C THR A 120 -24.26 -16.55 0.10
N PRO A 121 -24.68 -17.71 0.67
CA PRO A 121 -23.89 -18.94 0.63
C PRO A 121 -23.78 -19.56 -0.76
N GLU A 122 -24.76 -19.33 -1.65
CA GLU A 122 -24.84 -19.96 -2.96
C GLU A 122 -24.10 -19.16 -4.04
N THR A 123 -24.36 -17.86 -4.10
CA THR A 123 -23.89 -17.00 -5.19
C THR A 123 -22.72 -16.10 -4.79
N HIS A 124 -22.39 -16.04 -3.51
CA HIS A 124 -21.37 -15.17 -2.92
C HIS A 124 -21.62 -13.66 -3.19
N LEU A 125 -22.86 -13.29 -3.56
CA LEU A 125 -23.25 -11.89 -3.74
C LEU A 125 -23.45 -11.21 -2.39
N PRO A 126 -23.03 -9.95 -2.23
CA PRO A 126 -23.16 -9.20 -0.99
C PRO A 126 -24.62 -8.96 -0.56
N ILE A 127 -24.91 -9.32 0.69
CA ILE A 127 -26.14 -8.94 1.42
C ILE A 127 -25.96 -7.54 2.02
N PHE A 128 -24.77 -7.30 2.60
CA PHE A 128 -24.40 -6.05 3.22
C PHE A 128 -22.88 -5.88 3.16
N ALA A 129 -22.40 -4.64 3.06
CA ALA A 129 -20.99 -4.32 3.09
C ALA A 129 -20.73 -3.03 3.88
N GLY A 130 -19.60 -3.00 4.58
CA GLY A 130 -19.10 -1.85 5.31
C GLY A 130 -17.62 -2.03 5.64
N THR A 131 -17.04 -1.04 6.28
CA THR A 131 -15.62 -1.10 6.67
C THR A 131 -15.49 -1.53 8.13
N TYR A 132 -15.02 -0.66 9.00
CA TYR A 132 -14.90 -0.91 10.42
C TYR A 132 -16.25 -0.81 11.16
N PHE A 133 -16.46 -1.66 12.16
CA PHE A 133 -17.60 -1.62 13.08
C PHE A 133 -17.11 -1.72 14.53
N PRO A 134 -17.48 -0.76 15.41
CA PRO A 134 -17.07 -0.76 16.79
C PRO A 134 -17.77 -1.85 17.61
N ARG A 135 -17.16 -2.23 18.74
CA ARG A 135 -17.78 -3.13 19.72
C ARG A 135 -19.06 -2.54 20.32
N GLU A 136 -19.04 -1.25 20.63
CA GLU A 136 -20.18 -0.47 21.16
C GLU A 136 -20.55 0.64 20.17
N PRO A 137 -21.84 1.09 20.14
CA PRO A 137 -22.25 2.13 19.22
C PRO A 137 -21.42 3.41 19.42
N ARG A 138 -20.72 3.86 18.39
CA ARG A 138 -19.95 5.12 18.37
C ARG A 138 -19.78 5.65 16.95
N HIS A 139 -19.47 6.93 16.81
CA HIS A 139 -19.26 7.60 15.50
C HIS A 139 -20.44 7.44 14.53
N GLY A 140 -21.66 7.30 15.05
CA GLY A 140 -22.86 7.06 14.22
C GLY A 140 -22.97 5.64 13.65
N LEU A 141 -22.08 4.73 14.04
CA LEU A 141 -22.10 3.32 13.65
C LEU A 141 -22.77 2.47 14.75
N PRO A 142 -23.54 1.42 14.38
CA PRO A 142 -24.08 0.45 15.33
C PRO A 142 -22.95 -0.40 15.92
N ALA A 143 -23.21 -1.04 17.07
CA ALA A 143 -22.34 -2.08 17.57
C ALA A 143 -22.23 -3.25 16.58
N PHE A 144 -21.06 -3.86 16.48
CA PHE A 144 -20.84 -5.00 15.58
C PHE A 144 -21.82 -6.15 15.87
N SER A 145 -22.09 -6.45 17.16
CA SER A 145 -23.08 -7.46 17.56
C SER A 145 -24.51 -7.15 17.09
N GLN A 146 -24.88 -5.88 17.04
CA GLN A 146 -26.20 -5.47 16.50
C GLN A 146 -26.27 -5.70 14.99
N LEU A 147 -25.20 -5.38 14.27
CA LEU A 147 -25.09 -5.65 12.82
C LEU A 147 -25.19 -7.14 12.53
N LEU A 148 -24.44 -7.98 13.25
CA LEU A 148 -24.45 -9.45 13.09
C LEU A 148 -25.89 -10.01 13.22
N ASN A 149 -26.61 -9.62 14.29
CA ASN A 149 -27.99 -10.04 14.50
C ASN A 149 -28.93 -9.49 13.42
N GLY A 150 -28.72 -8.25 12.98
CA GLY A 150 -29.50 -7.61 11.91
C GLY A 150 -29.41 -8.36 10.59
N VAL A 151 -28.19 -8.67 10.16
CA VAL A 151 -27.94 -9.40 8.90
C VAL A 151 -28.48 -10.84 8.98
N ALA A 152 -28.25 -11.54 10.09
CA ALA A 152 -28.77 -12.90 10.26
C ALA A 152 -30.30 -12.96 10.29
N ARG A 153 -30.96 -11.92 10.80
CA ARG A 153 -32.41 -11.79 10.74
C ARG A 153 -32.87 -11.51 9.30
N ALA A 154 -32.23 -10.57 8.61
CA ALA A 154 -32.56 -10.24 7.23
C ALA A 154 -32.40 -11.49 6.32
N TRP A 155 -31.35 -12.29 6.51
CA TRP A 155 -31.15 -13.54 5.78
C TRP A 155 -32.34 -14.49 5.94
N ARG A 156 -32.89 -14.64 7.15
CA ARG A 156 -34.02 -15.56 7.42
C ARG A 156 -35.38 -15.01 6.97
N GLU A 157 -35.59 -13.71 7.05
CA GLU A 157 -36.89 -13.08 6.92
C GLU A 157 -37.11 -12.31 5.61
N GLN A 158 -36.02 -11.97 4.88
CA GLN A 158 -36.06 -11.05 3.73
C GLN A 158 -35.41 -11.62 2.46
N GLN A 159 -35.53 -12.91 2.23
CA GLN A 159 -34.90 -13.61 1.10
C GLN A 159 -35.25 -12.99 -0.27
N ALA A 160 -36.50 -12.58 -0.48
CA ALA A 160 -36.90 -11.96 -1.73
C ALA A 160 -36.23 -10.60 -1.97
N ALA A 161 -36.07 -9.79 -0.92
CA ALA A 161 -35.38 -8.50 -1.01
C ALA A 161 -33.86 -8.68 -1.27
N ILE A 162 -33.25 -9.66 -0.60
CA ILE A 162 -31.84 -10.01 -0.83
C ILE A 162 -31.62 -10.48 -2.26
N SER A 163 -32.50 -11.33 -2.80
CA SER A 163 -32.40 -11.81 -4.19
C SER A 163 -32.58 -10.68 -5.20
N ALA A 164 -33.47 -9.75 -4.97
CA ALA A 164 -33.64 -8.57 -5.81
C ALA A 164 -32.38 -7.67 -5.79
N GLN A 165 -31.85 -7.37 -4.60
CA GLN A 165 -30.62 -6.59 -4.44
C GLN A 165 -29.41 -7.29 -5.14
N ALA A 166 -29.32 -8.60 -5.03
CA ALA A 166 -28.28 -9.38 -5.70
C ALA A 166 -28.37 -9.28 -7.22
N ALA A 167 -29.57 -9.31 -7.79
CA ALA A 167 -29.80 -9.13 -9.23
C ALA A 167 -29.39 -7.71 -9.68
N ASP A 168 -29.81 -6.68 -8.94
CA ASP A 168 -29.46 -5.28 -9.23
C ASP A 168 -27.94 -5.06 -9.18
N LEU A 169 -27.26 -5.65 -8.20
CA LEU A 169 -25.80 -5.56 -8.07
C LEU A 169 -25.09 -6.28 -9.22
N THR A 170 -25.57 -7.45 -9.61
CA THR A 170 -24.99 -8.20 -10.76
C THR A 170 -25.11 -7.38 -12.04
N GLU A 171 -26.27 -6.75 -12.27
CA GLU A 171 -26.45 -5.86 -13.42
C GLU A 171 -25.53 -4.63 -13.35
N ALA A 172 -25.38 -4.02 -12.16
CA ALA A 172 -24.52 -2.86 -11.96
C ALA A 172 -23.05 -3.20 -12.20
N LEU A 173 -22.58 -4.37 -11.72
CA LEU A 173 -21.22 -4.87 -11.98
C LEU A 173 -20.98 -5.10 -13.49
N GLY A 174 -21.96 -5.71 -14.20
CA GLY A 174 -21.86 -5.90 -15.64
C GLY A 174 -21.77 -4.60 -16.44
N ARG A 175 -22.37 -3.51 -15.95
CA ARG A 175 -22.29 -2.17 -16.58
C ARG A 175 -20.92 -1.49 -16.41
N LEU A 176 -20.07 -1.98 -15.52
CA LEU A 176 -18.70 -1.44 -15.35
C LEU A 176 -17.76 -1.92 -16.45
N GLU A 177 -18.12 -2.96 -17.18
CA GLU A 177 -17.33 -3.39 -18.31
C GLU A 177 -17.43 -2.35 -19.44
N PRO A 178 -16.29 -1.78 -19.89
CA PRO A 178 -16.33 -0.82 -20.99
C PRO A 178 -16.89 -1.51 -22.24
N ALA A 179 -17.81 -0.83 -22.93
CA ALA A 179 -18.27 -1.28 -24.23
C ALA A 179 -17.08 -1.32 -25.20
N ALA A 180 -17.05 -2.33 -26.08
CA ALA A 180 -16.03 -2.39 -27.11
C ALA A 180 -16.11 -1.13 -27.98
N ASP A 181 -15.08 -0.29 -27.95
CA ASP A 181 -14.93 0.86 -28.83
C ASP A 181 -13.80 0.56 -29.80
N THR A 182 -14.06 0.78 -31.09
CA THR A 182 -13.07 0.61 -32.15
C THR A 182 -12.24 1.86 -32.39
N ALA A 183 -12.62 3.00 -31.79
CA ALA A 183 -11.89 4.24 -31.91
C ALA A 183 -10.65 4.22 -30.99
N LEU A 184 -9.48 4.51 -31.55
CA LEU A 184 -8.29 4.74 -30.74
C LEU A 184 -8.48 6.04 -29.94
N PRO A 185 -8.21 6.04 -28.62
CA PRO A 185 -8.26 7.26 -27.82
C PRO A 185 -7.26 8.29 -28.37
N GLY A 186 -7.72 9.51 -28.55
CA GLY A 186 -6.89 10.64 -28.98
C GLY A 186 -6.11 11.27 -27.82
N ALA A 187 -5.36 12.33 -28.13
CA ALA A 187 -4.64 13.11 -27.12
C ALA A 187 -5.57 13.84 -26.12
N ASP A 188 -6.82 14.06 -26.51
CA ASP A 188 -7.88 14.68 -25.70
C ASP A 188 -8.12 13.96 -24.37
N VAL A 189 -7.91 12.66 -24.29
CA VAL A 189 -7.98 11.88 -23.03
C VAL A 189 -6.90 12.33 -22.05
N LEU A 190 -5.67 12.56 -22.55
CA LEU A 190 -4.56 13.05 -21.73
C LEU A 190 -4.79 14.50 -21.26
N ASP A 191 -5.36 15.32 -22.13
CA ASP A 191 -5.69 16.72 -21.82
C ASP A 191 -6.83 16.79 -20.78
N ALA A 192 -7.81 15.91 -20.87
CA ALA A 192 -8.88 15.77 -19.89
C ALA A 192 -8.32 15.32 -18.52
N ALA A 193 -7.43 14.34 -18.49
CA ALA A 193 -6.77 13.89 -17.26
C ALA A 193 -5.96 15.04 -16.62
N LEU A 194 -5.17 15.77 -17.41
CA LEU A 194 -4.42 16.94 -16.92
C LEU A 194 -5.36 18.01 -16.33
N THR A 195 -6.48 18.28 -16.99
CA THR A 195 -7.48 19.26 -16.54
C THR A 195 -8.09 18.84 -15.19
N GLN A 196 -8.42 17.56 -15.02
CA GLN A 196 -8.95 17.03 -13.75
C GLN A 196 -7.93 17.12 -12.62
N LEU A 197 -6.67 16.72 -12.87
CA LEU A 197 -5.59 16.83 -11.89
C LEU A 197 -5.36 18.28 -11.48
N ALA A 198 -5.30 19.19 -12.46
CA ALA A 198 -5.13 20.61 -12.20
C ALA A 198 -6.30 21.23 -11.41
N GLY A 199 -7.52 20.71 -11.56
CA GLY A 199 -8.70 21.15 -10.82
C GLY A 199 -8.73 20.70 -9.36
N SER A 200 -8.00 19.62 -9.02
CA SER A 200 -7.93 19.08 -7.65
C SER A 200 -6.61 19.36 -6.94
N PHE A 201 -5.65 19.99 -7.64
CA PHE A 201 -4.31 20.28 -7.11
C PHE A 201 -4.34 21.30 -5.98
N ASP A 202 -3.65 20.99 -4.88
CA ASP A 202 -3.43 21.92 -3.77
C ASP A 202 -2.21 22.79 -4.06
N GLU A 203 -2.46 24.07 -4.39
CA GLU A 203 -1.42 25.04 -4.74
C GLU A 203 -0.49 25.41 -3.58
N GLN A 204 -0.91 25.20 -2.32
CA GLN A 204 -0.15 25.55 -1.13
C GLN A 204 0.72 24.39 -0.65
N ASP A 205 0.11 23.22 -0.45
CA ASP A 205 0.76 22.08 0.19
C ASP A 205 1.02 20.92 -0.77
N GLY A 206 0.69 21.10 -2.05
CA GLY A 206 0.86 20.04 -3.06
C GLY A 206 -0.10 18.87 -2.85
N GLY A 207 -0.05 17.92 -3.77
CA GLY A 207 -0.98 16.79 -3.79
C GLY A 207 -2.35 17.15 -4.35
N PHE A 208 -3.27 16.20 -4.26
CA PHE A 208 -4.60 16.29 -4.89
C PHE A 208 -5.69 16.04 -3.85
N GLY A 209 -6.69 16.92 -3.83
CA GLY A 209 -7.81 16.85 -2.89
C GLY A 209 -7.47 17.34 -1.48
N ARG A 210 -8.16 16.78 -0.49
CA ARG A 210 -8.05 17.09 0.95
C ARG A 210 -7.64 15.87 1.75
N ALA A 211 -7.35 16.08 3.04
CA ALA A 211 -7.03 15.01 3.97
C ALA A 211 -8.13 13.92 4.04
N PRO A 212 -7.75 12.63 4.14
CA PRO A 212 -6.38 12.11 4.13
C PRO A 212 -5.74 12.23 2.74
N LYS A 213 -4.49 12.69 2.67
CA LYS A 213 -3.75 12.85 1.42
C LYS A 213 -2.87 11.63 1.11
N PHE A 214 -3.10 11.05 -0.06
CA PHE A 214 -2.26 9.97 -0.61
C PHE A 214 -1.24 10.53 -1.61
N PRO A 215 -0.05 9.90 -1.74
CA PRO A 215 0.99 10.32 -2.69
C PRO A 215 0.53 10.33 -4.16
N HIS A 216 -0.37 9.41 -4.56
CA HIS A 216 -0.84 9.27 -5.94
C HIS A 216 0.32 9.22 -6.97
N ALA A 217 1.27 8.29 -6.76
CA ALA A 217 2.49 8.21 -7.55
C ALA A 217 2.24 8.15 -9.07
N THR A 218 1.18 7.47 -9.51
CA THR A 218 0.79 7.39 -10.94
C THR A 218 0.39 8.75 -11.51
N ASN A 219 -0.26 9.62 -10.72
CA ASN A 219 -0.59 10.97 -11.15
C ASN A 219 0.66 11.82 -11.34
N LEU A 220 1.63 11.68 -10.42
CA LEU A 220 2.91 12.40 -10.51
C LEU A 220 3.75 11.89 -11.69
N GLU A 221 3.79 10.58 -11.92
CA GLU A 221 4.45 9.99 -13.08
C GLU A 221 3.84 10.52 -14.39
N PHE A 222 2.51 10.55 -14.50
CA PHE A 222 1.80 11.12 -15.65
C PHE A 222 2.19 12.58 -15.88
N LEU A 223 2.26 13.41 -14.84
CA LEU A 223 2.62 14.83 -14.94
C LEU A 223 4.06 15.04 -15.43
N LEU A 224 5.01 14.25 -14.91
CA LEU A 224 6.42 14.31 -15.35
C LEU A 224 6.58 13.83 -16.79
N GLN A 225 5.89 12.74 -17.18
CA GLN A 225 5.87 12.24 -18.55
C GLN A 225 5.21 13.24 -19.51
N HIS A 226 4.10 13.86 -19.10
CA HIS A 226 3.45 14.91 -19.89
C HIS A 226 4.40 16.09 -20.13
N HIS A 227 5.07 16.58 -19.08
CA HIS A 227 6.08 17.65 -19.21
C HIS A 227 7.21 17.24 -20.17
N ALA A 228 7.77 16.04 -20.04
CA ALA A 228 8.82 15.55 -20.95
C ALA A 228 8.36 15.49 -22.40
N ARG A 229 7.11 15.03 -22.65
CA ARG A 229 6.49 15.01 -23.97
C ARG A 229 6.35 16.40 -24.56
N THR A 230 5.92 17.39 -23.78
CA THR A 230 5.74 18.78 -24.24
C THR A 230 7.08 19.46 -24.52
N ILE A 231 8.14 19.17 -23.77
CA ILE A 231 9.52 19.58 -24.11
C ILE A 231 9.93 19.02 -25.46
N ALA A 232 9.72 17.74 -25.70
CA ALA A 232 10.08 17.10 -26.97
C ALA A 232 9.29 17.67 -28.17
N ALA A 233 8.09 18.19 -27.93
CA ALA A 233 7.26 18.88 -28.93
C ALA A 233 7.65 20.36 -29.12
N GLY A 234 8.55 20.91 -28.30
CA GLY A 234 8.95 22.33 -28.33
C GLY A 234 8.00 23.29 -27.61
N GLU A 235 7.03 22.78 -26.87
CA GLU A 235 6.00 23.54 -26.14
C GLU A 235 5.96 23.11 -24.66
N PRO A 236 6.99 23.40 -23.86
CA PRO A 236 7.12 22.88 -22.49
C PRO A 236 5.98 23.34 -21.58
N ASP A 237 5.27 22.37 -20.96
CA ASP A 237 4.26 22.63 -19.94
C ASP A 237 4.89 22.75 -18.53
N GLY A 238 5.15 23.98 -18.10
CA GLY A 238 5.69 24.25 -16.76
C GLY A 238 4.70 23.97 -15.63
N ARG A 239 3.39 23.88 -15.90
CA ARG A 239 2.37 23.62 -14.88
C ARG A 239 2.43 22.16 -14.41
N SER A 240 2.53 21.23 -15.34
CA SER A 240 2.67 19.80 -15.01
C SER A 240 3.92 19.53 -14.18
N LEU A 241 5.07 20.09 -14.58
CA LEU A 241 6.30 19.98 -13.78
C LEU A 241 6.11 20.58 -12.38
N ARG A 242 5.52 21.78 -12.28
CA ARG A 242 5.29 22.44 -10.99
C ARG A 242 4.42 21.58 -10.06
N MET A 243 3.31 21.04 -10.54
CA MET A 243 2.42 20.20 -9.73
C MET A 243 3.17 18.97 -9.16
N ALA A 244 3.98 18.30 -9.99
CA ALA A 244 4.75 17.15 -9.55
C ALA A 244 5.86 17.54 -8.56
N VAL A 245 6.65 18.56 -8.88
CA VAL A 245 7.80 19.00 -8.06
C VAL A 245 7.35 19.54 -6.71
N VAL A 246 6.31 20.38 -6.67
CA VAL A 246 5.79 20.92 -5.39
C VAL A 246 5.26 19.79 -4.52
N THR A 247 4.52 18.85 -5.09
CA THR A 247 4.00 17.70 -4.32
C THR A 247 5.13 16.86 -3.74
N LEU A 248 6.12 16.49 -4.55
CA LEU A 248 7.28 15.71 -4.09
C LEU A 248 8.08 16.46 -3.04
N GLU A 249 8.35 17.76 -3.23
CA GLU A 249 9.05 18.58 -2.24
C GLU A 249 8.32 18.60 -0.90
N ARG A 250 6.99 18.81 -0.90
CA ARG A 250 6.18 18.83 0.31
C ARG A 250 6.18 17.48 1.02
N MET A 251 6.07 16.38 0.28
CA MET A 251 6.18 15.04 0.86
C MET A 251 7.57 14.75 1.43
N ILE A 252 8.65 15.12 0.71
CA ILE A 252 10.03 14.88 1.16
C ILE A 252 10.35 15.64 2.44
N ARG A 253 9.90 16.88 2.57
CA ARG A 253 10.05 17.69 3.78
C ARG A 253 9.04 17.32 4.86
N GLY A 254 7.92 16.71 4.47
CA GLY A 254 6.83 16.30 5.35
C GLY A 254 7.19 15.18 6.30
N GLY A 255 6.34 14.99 7.32
CA GLY A 255 6.44 13.85 8.22
C GLY A 255 6.05 12.51 7.55
N ILE A 256 5.42 12.55 6.38
CA ILE A 256 5.19 11.33 5.58
C ILE A 256 6.51 10.67 5.15
N ASN A 257 7.58 11.43 4.99
CA ASN A 257 8.94 10.92 4.78
C ASN A 257 9.63 10.71 6.13
N ASP A 258 10.21 9.55 6.36
CA ASP A 258 11.03 9.30 7.54
C ASP A 258 12.34 10.07 7.45
N GLN A 259 12.42 11.19 8.18
CA GLN A 259 13.52 12.15 8.15
C GLN A 259 14.86 11.58 8.66
N LEU A 260 14.85 10.42 9.31
CA LEU A 260 16.04 9.76 9.85
C LEU A 260 16.44 8.51 9.07
N GLY A 261 15.49 7.63 8.80
CA GLY A 261 15.75 6.31 8.23
C GLY A 261 15.47 6.19 6.74
N GLY A 262 14.77 7.16 6.16
CA GLY A 262 14.31 7.13 4.78
C GLY A 262 13.07 6.26 4.57
N GLY A 263 12.53 6.30 3.36
CA GLY A 263 11.27 5.68 3.01
C GLY A 263 10.06 6.51 3.43
N PHE A 264 8.96 6.34 2.69
CA PHE A 264 7.73 7.08 2.87
C PHE A 264 6.67 6.23 3.55
N CYS A 265 5.94 6.83 4.49
CA CYS A 265 4.70 6.28 5.01
C CYS A 265 3.60 6.37 3.94
N ARG A 266 2.50 5.64 4.15
CA ARG A 266 1.49 5.41 3.11
C ARG A 266 0.69 6.64 2.74
N TYR A 267 0.19 7.40 3.71
CA TYR A 267 -0.59 8.62 3.49
C TYR A 267 -0.50 9.57 4.68
N SER A 268 -0.87 10.83 4.47
CA SER A 268 -0.98 11.82 5.55
C SER A 268 -2.42 11.93 6.03
N VAL A 269 -2.62 12.03 7.34
CA VAL A 269 -3.93 12.23 7.96
C VAL A 269 -4.38 13.69 7.90
N ASP A 270 -3.47 14.60 7.52
CA ASP A 270 -3.71 16.05 7.37
C ASP A 270 -3.39 16.55 5.94
N ASP A 271 -3.75 17.80 5.65
CA ASP A 271 -3.56 18.42 4.34
C ASP A 271 -2.11 18.83 4.03
N ARG A 272 -1.20 18.84 5.03
CA ARG A 272 0.15 19.42 4.95
C ARG A 272 1.28 18.40 4.95
N TRP A 273 0.96 17.12 4.85
CA TRP A 273 1.92 16.01 4.91
C TRP A 273 2.67 15.92 6.24
N GLU A 274 2.10 16.43 7.32
CA GLU A 274 2.77 16.56 8.61
C GLU A 274 2.73 15.26 9.41
N ILE A 275 1.52 14.71 9.62
CA ILE A 275 1.34 13.48 10.37
C ILE A 275 0.90 12.36 9.44
N PRO A 276 1.71 11.30 9.31
CA PRO A 276 1.34 10.16 8.49
C PRO A 276 0.47 9.15 9.26
N HIS A 277 -0.17 8.27 8.50
CA HIS A 277 -0.43 6.92 8.96
C HIS A 277 0.86 6.12 8.77
N PHE A 278 1.43 5.58 9.87
CA PHE A 278 2.85 5.23 9.96
C PHE A 278 3.27 3.94 9.24
N GLU A 279 2.36 3.20 8.60
CA GLU A 279 2.71 2.05 7.77
C GLU A 279 3.58 2.45 6.58
N LYS A 280 4.59 1.64 6.25
CA LYS A 280 5.42 1.82 5.05
C LYS A 280 5.21 0.64 4.09
N MET A 281 4.62 0.93 2.94
CA MET A 281 4.30 -0.08 1.94
C MET A 281 5.35 -0.12 0.83
N LEU A 282 5.72 -1.31 0.39
CA LEU A 282 6.68 -1.48 -0.70
C LEU A 282 6.16 -0.85 -2.00
N TYR A 283 4.86 -1.02 -2.31
CA TYR A 283 4.23 -0.50 -3.53
C TYR A 283 4.12 1.03 -3.59
N ASP A 284 4.27 1.74 -2.46
CA ASP A 284 4.37 3.21 -2.44
C ASP A 284 5.83 3.64 -2.63
N ASN A 285 6.75 2.99 -1.94
CA ASN A 285 8.15 3.39 -1.87
C ASN A 285 8.93 3.15 -3.17
N GLY A 286 8.64 2.05 -3.89
CA GLY A 286 9.21 1.84 -5.23
C GLY A 286 8.87 2.99 -6.19
N PRO A 287 7.60 3.26 -6.49
CA PRO A 287 7.22 4.36 -7.35
C PRO A 287 7.70 5.75 -6.89
N LEU A 288 7.67 6.05 -5.60
CA LEU A 288 8.17 7.32 -5.07
C LEU A 288 9.69 7.48 -5.26
N LEU A 289 10.47 6.40 -5.11
CA LEU A 289 11.89 6.38 -5.46
C LEU A 289 12.10 6.72 -6.95
N ALA A 290 11.36 6.09 -7.86
CA ALA A 290 11.45 6.38 -9.28
C ALA A 290 11.12 7.84 -9.60
N LEU A 291 10.06 8.38 -8.98
CA LEU A 291 9.66 9.79 -9.13
C LEU A 291 10.71 10.77 -8.62
N CYS A 292 11.36 10.48 -7.48
CA CYS A 292 12.46 11.30 -6.98
C CYS A 292 13.65 11.30 -7.97
N CYS A 293 13.96 10.15 -8.60
CA CYS A 293 14.97 10.07 -9.65
C CYS A 293 14.60 10.92 -10.88
N ASP A 294 13.35 10.83 -11.33
CA ASP A 294 12.86 11.57 -12.49
C ASP A 294 12.83 13.09 -12.23
N ALA A 295 12.38 13.50 -11.03
CA ALA A 295 12.40 14.89 -10.59
C ALA A 295 13.84 15.44 -10.51
N TYR A 296 14.79 14.65 -9.98
CA TYR A 296 16.22 15.02 -9.99
C TYR A 296 16.75 15.16 -11.40
N ALA A 297 16.48 14.21 -12.28
CA ALA A 297 16.92 14.28 -13.67
C ALA A 297 16.35 15.48 -14.42
N GLY A 298 15.10 15.87 -14.13
CA GLY A 298 14.41 17.01 -14.77
C GLY A 298 14.78 18.38 -14.20
N THR A 299 15.19 18.46 -12.92
CA THR A 299 15.42 19.76 -12.24
C THR A 299 16.86 20.00 -11.82
N GLY A 300 17.64 18.95 -11.60
CA GLY A 300 18.98 19.03 -10.99
C GLY A 300 18.98 19.34 -9.48
N ASP A 301 17.80 19.41 -8.82
CA ASP A 301 17.71 19.74 -7.40
C ASP A 301 18.16 18.56 -6.52
N SER A 302 19.15 18.80 -5.66
CA SER A 302 19.73 17.81 -4.77
C SER A 302 18.74 17.23 -3.76
N LEU A 303 17.65 17.94 -3.43
CA LEU A 303 16.59 17.47 -2.55
C LEU A 303 16.01 16.12 -3.02
N PHE A 304 15.73 16.00 -4.32
CA PHE A 304 15.19 14.78 -4.92
C PHE A 304 16.22 13.66 -4.95
N ARG A 305 17.49 14.00 -5.21
CA ARG A 305 18.59 13.03 -5.13
C ARG A 305 18.74 12.47 -3.72
N GLU A 306 18.78 13.32 -2.71
CA GLU A 306 18.93 12.92 -1.30
C GLU A 306 17.77 12.03 -0.85
N ALA A 307 16.52 12.37 -1.23
CA ALA A 307 15.34 11.56 -0.95
C ALA A 307 15.37 10.20 -1.65
N ALA A 308 15.80 10.17 -2.91
CA ALA A 308 15.97 8.92 -3.67
C ALA A 308 17.03 8.02 -3.02
N GLU A 309 18.21 8.56 -2.66
CA GLU A 309 19.26 7.81 -1.97
C GLU A 309 18.78 7.28 -0.60
N ALA A 310 18.08 8.10 0.18
CA ALA A 310 17.53 7.71 1.48
C ALA A 310 16.51 6.55 1.35
N THR A 311 15.61 6.65 0.37
CA THR A 311 14.58 5.63 0.10
C THR A 311 15.21 4.33 -0.41
N ALA A 312 16.15 4.40 -1.37
CA ALA A 312 16.85 3.22 -1.88
C ALA A 312 17.67 2.51 -0.78
N ASN A 313 18.36 3.28 0.05
CA ASN A 313 19.09 2.72 1.19
C ASN A 313 18.17 2.08 2.24
N TRP A 314 16.99 2.65 2.49
CA TRP A 314 15.97 2.05 3.35
C TRP A 314 15.47 0.72 2.76
N LEU A 315 15.14 0.68 1.47
CA LEU A 315 14.73 -0.55 0.77
C LEU A 315 15.77 -1.67 0.93
N MET A 316 17.04 -1.36 0.71
CA MET A 316 18.13 -2.36 0.84
C MET A 316 18.35 -2.79 2.29
N ARG A 317 18.27 -1.87 3.24
CA ARG A 317 18.57 -2.12 4.65
C ARG A 317 17.45 -2.86 5.38
N GLU A 318 16.21 -2.49 5.10
CA GLU A 318 15.06 -2.95 5.91
C GLU A 318 14.12 -3.88 5.16
N MET A 319 14.01 -3.72 3.84
CA MET A 319 13.02 -4.46 3.06
C MET A 319 13.61 -5.59 2.22
N GLN A 320 14.90 -5.55 1.86
CA GLN A 320 15.47 -6.63 1.05
C GLN A 320 15.82 -7.85 1.87
N SER A 321 15.29 -9.01 1.48
CA SER A 321 15.60 -10.29 2.10
C SER A 321 16.99 -10.78 1.72
N PRO A 322 17.63 -11.65 2.53
CA PRO A 322 18.91 -12.28 2.16
C PRO A 322 18.84 -13.10 0.86
N GLN A 323 17.65 -13.52 0.43
CA GLN A 323 17.42 -14.26 -0.82
C GLN A 323 17.26 -13.33 -2.04
N GLY A 324 17.16 -12.02 -1.82
CA GLY A 324 17.11 -10.98 -2.84
C GLY A 324 15.75 -10.29 -3.02
N GLY A 325 14.63 -10.96 -2.78
CA GLY A 325 13.29 -10.35 -2.87
C GLY A 325 13.05 -9.29 -1.78
N TYR A 326 12.17 -8.32 -2.04
CA TYR A 326 11.77 -7.32 -1.06
C TYR A 326 10.49 -7.75 -0.35
N TYR A 327 10.47 -7.55 0.96
CA TYR A 327 9.31 -7.74 1.83
C TYR A 327 8.20 -6.71 1.56
N SER A 328 6.96 -7.00 1.99
CA SER A 328 5.80 -6.20 1.55
C SER A 328 5.59 -4.91 2.33
N SER A 329 5.75 -4.91 3.65
CA SER A 329 5.44 -3.72 4.45
C SER A 329 6.07 -3.72 5.84
N LEU A 330 6.10 -2.51 6.46
CA LEU A 330 6.27 -2.31 7.90
C LEU A 330 4.95 -1.84 8.48
N ASP A 331 4.62 -2.36 9.66
CA ASP A 331 3.40 -2.01 10.40
C ASP A 331 3.41 -0.54 10.83
N ALA A 332 2.22 0.04 11.02
CA ALA A 332 2.06 1.37 11.61
C ALA A 332 2.37 1.37 13.11
N ASP A 333 2.12 0.24 13.76
CA ASP A 333 2.18 0.08 15.21
C ASP A 333 3.53 -0.50 15.66
N SER A 334 3.99 -0.03 16.81
CA SER A 334 5.05 -0.66 17.59
C SER A 334 4.60 -0.74 19.03
N GLU A 335 4.73 -1.92 19.66
CA GLU A 335 4.27 -2.17 21.03
C GLU A 335 2.79 -1.79 21.26
N GLY A 336 1.94 -1.98 20.22
CA GLY A 336 0.50 -1.69 20.27
C GLY A 336 0.13 -0.20 20.19
N HIS A 337 1.05 0.67 19.78
CA HIS A 337 0.81 2.11 19.60
C HIS A 337 1.29 2.59 18.24
N GLU A 338 0.42 3.29 17.52
CA GLU A 338 0.74 3.88 16.23
C GLU A 338 1.85 4.92 16.35
N GLY A 339 2.84 4.86 15.47
CA GLY A 339 3.92 5.85 15.35
C GLY A 339 4.97 5.84 16.47
N ARG A 340 4.82 5.00 17.50
CA ARG A 340 5.71 4.96 18.68
C ARG A 340 7.19 4.83 18.33
N PHE A 341 7.54 4.09 17.31
CA PHE A 341 8.91 3.94 16.85
C PHE A 341 9.50 5.25 16.32
N TYR A 342 8.68 6.13 15.71
CA TYR A 342 9.11 7.32 14.96
C TYR A 342 9.11 8.61 15.78
N VAL A 343 8.30 8.70 16.84
CA VAL A 343 8.12 9.94 17.62
C VAL A 343 9.21 10.14 18.65
N TRP A 344 9.39 11.40 19.06
CA TRP A 344 10.45 11.82 19.96
C TRP A 344 9.90 12.66 21.12
N ASP A 345 10.55 12.53 22.27
CA ASP A 345 10.44 13.49 23.36
C ASP A 345 11.51 14.58 23.21
N ARG A 346 11.16 15.83 23.47
CA ARG A 346 12.06 16.98 23.32
C ARG A 346 13.29 16.89 24.22
N GLU A 347 13.10 16.50 25.47
CA GLU A 347 14.19 16.40 26.44
C GLU A 347 15.11 15.22 26.11
N GLN A 348 14.56 14.14 25.58
CA GLN A 348 15.35 13.03 25.05
C GLN A 348 16.27 13.50 23.91
N VAL A 349 15.74 14.22 22.93
CA VAL A 349 16.55 14.74 21.80
C VAL A 349 17.63 15.70 22.31
N ARG A 350 17.27 16.60 23.26
CA ARG A 350 18.23 17.52 23.87
C ARG A 350 19.36 16.83 24.63
N ALA A 351 19.08 15.71 25.27
CA ALA A 351 20.09 14.92 25.99
C ALA A 351 21.02 14.13 25.07
N LEU A 352 20.56 13.76 23.87
CA LEU A 352 21.31 12.99 22.90
C LEU A 352 22.23 13.85 22.01
N LEU A 353 21.85 15.10 21.74
CA LEU A 353 22.57 16.00 20.84
C LEU A 353 23.43 17.00 21.63
N THR A 354 24.53 17.39 21.02
CA THR A 354 25.29 18.56 21.53
C THR A 354 24.43 19.83 21.38
N PRO A 355 24.65 20.88 22.21
CA PRO A 355 23.94 22.14 22.06
C PRO A 355 24.04 22.75 20.63
N ALA A 356 25.18 22.57 19.99
CA ALA A 356 25.41 23.05 18.62
C ALA A 356 24.59 22.29 17.57
N GLU A 357 24.34 21.00 17.76
CA GLU A 357 23.49 20.18 16.89
C GLU A 357 22.01 20.36 17.19
N TYR A 358 21.65 20.49 18.48
CA TYR A 358 20.26 20.59 18.89
C TYR A 358 19.58 21.85 18.34
N GLU A 359 20.24 22.99 18.38
CA GLU A 359 19.64 24.28 17.99
C GLU A 359 19.18 24.29 16.53
N PRO A 360 20.03 23.98 15.51
CA PRO A 360 19.56 23.90 14.14
C PRO A 360 18.58 22.75 13.90
N PHE A 361 18.71 21.63 14.62
CA PHE A 361 17.77 20.51 14.52
C PHE A 361 16.38 20.90 15.03
N ALA A 362 16.30 21.58 16.16
CA ALA A 362 15.03 22.04 16.73
C ALA A 362 14.31 23.02 15.79
N ILE A 363 15.05 23.92 15.15
CA ILE A 363 14.51 24.88 14.19
C ILE A 363 13.98 24.18 12.94
N VAL A 364 14.76 23.25 12.37
CA VAL A 364 14.37 22.57 11.12
C VAL A 364 13.19 21.63 11.36
N TYR A 365 13.20 20.87 12.45
CA TYR A 365 12.22 19.81 12.72
C TYR A 365 11.15 20.19 13.75
N GLY A 366 11.03 21.47 14.12
CA GLY A 366 9.94 21.99 14.92
C GLY A 366 9.97 21.62 16.42
N LEU A 367 11.13 21.20 16.97
CA LEU A 367 11.23 20.95 18.40
C LEU A 367 11.23 22.24 19.24
N ASP A 368 11.37 23.40 18.61
CA ASP A 368 11.16 24.72 19.21
C ASP A 368 9.66 25.15 19.25
N GLN A 369 8.76 24.35 18.66
CA GLN A 369 7.31 24.55 18.60
C GLN A 369 6.58 23.57 19.54
N PRO A 370 5.25 23.70 19.72
CA PRO A 370 4.44 22.70 20.42
C PRO A 370 4.55 21.32 19.75
N ALA A 371 4.33 20.26 20.54
CA ALA A 371 4.28 18.89 20.04
C ALA A 371 3.18 18.74 18.98
N ASN A 372 3.47 17.98 17.91
CA ASN A 372 2.56 17.81 16.77
C ASN A 372 1.83 16.45 16.76
N PHE A 373 2.21 15.51 17.63
CA PHE A 373 1.57 14.19 17.68
C PHE A 373 1.51 13.67 19.13
N GLU A 374 0.31 13.60 19.72
CA GLU A 374 0.03 13.01 21.05
C GLU A 374 0.97 13.47 22.19
N GLY A 375 1.37 14.74 22.18
CA GLY A 375 2.29 15.31 23.16
C GLY A 375 3.78 15.05 22.88
N GLN A 376 4.10 14.39 21.79
CA GLN A 376 5.45 14.11 21.28
C GLN A 376 5.68 14.79 19.93
N TRP A 377 6.91 14.72 19.42
CA TRP A 377 7.31 15.29 18.13
C TRP A 377 7.53 14.18 17.10
N HIS A 378 6.72 14.18 16.06
CA HIS A 378 7.04 13.51 14.81
C HIS A 378 7.81 14.48 13.90
N LEU A 379 8.94 14.04 13.34
CA LEU A 379 9.84 14.93 12.60
C LEU A 379 9.23 15.36 11.26
N HIS A 380 9.05 16.68 11.10
CA HIS A 380 8.56 17.35 9.91
C HIS A 380 9.46 18.55 9.61
N GLY A 381 9.87 18.74 8.37
CA GLY A 381 10.75 19.84 7.97
C GLY A 381 10.01 21.15 7.84
N TYR A 382 9.85 21.88 8.93
CA TYR A 382 9.21 23.22 8.96
C TYR A 382 10.06 24.30 8.31
N GLN A 383 11.38 24.20 8.39
CA GLN A 383 12.32 25.12 7.78
C GLN A 383 13.38 24.36 6.99
N THR A 384 13.91 25.02 5.95
CA THR A 384 15.06 24.49 5.23
C THR A 384 16.35 24.69 6.02
N PRO A 385 17.40 23.86 5.78
CA PRO A 385 18.71 24.10 6.41
C PRO A 385 19.28 25.51 6.13
N VAL A 386 18.95 26.10 4.97
CA VAL A 386 19.39 27.47 4.59
C VAL A 386 18.67 28.52 5.42
N GLU A 387 17.37 28.35 5.69
CA GLU A 387 16.60 29.26 6.55
C GLU A 387 17.08 29.16 8.00
N ALA A 388 17.35 27.97 8.50
CA ALA A 388 17.93 27.76 9.82
C ALA A 388 19.32 28.41 9.92
N ALA A 389 20.16 28.27 8.91
CA ALA A 389 21.48 28.91 8.84
C ALA A 389 21.37 30.44 8.94
N ARG A 390 20.42 31.03 8.18
CA ARG A 390 20.16 32.48 8.24
C ARG A 390 19.68 32.93 9.60
N ARG A 391 18.77 32.18 10.23
CA ARG A 391 18.23 32.46 11.57
C ARG A 391 19.32 32.40 12.66
N LEU A 392 20.29 31.48 12.51
CA LEU A 392 21.37 31.27 13.47
C LEU A 392 22.62 32.15 13.19
N GLY A 393 22.69 32.79 12.04
CA GLY A 393 23.89 33.52 11.61
C GLY A 393 25.08 32.60 11.34
N LEU A 394 24.84 31.35 10.96
CA LEU A 394 25.87 30.33 10.67
C LEU A 394 26.00 30.10 9.16
N PRO A 395 27.18 29.65 8.68
CA PRO A 395 27.34 29.21 7.31
C PRO A 395 26.41 28.02 6.98
N PRO A 396 25.72 28.00 5.81
CA PRO A 396 24.83 26.89 5.43
C PRO A 396 25.49 25.51 5.47
N ALA A 397 26.77 25.42 5.03
CA ALA A 397 27.53 24.15 5.06
C ALA A 397 27.77 23.65 6.50
N GLN A 398 27.95 24.55 7.47
CA GLN A 398 28.08 24.18 8.87
C GLN A 398 26.76 23.65 9.43
N VAL A 399 25.63 24.28 9.13
CA VAL A 399 24.31 23.83 9.56
C VAL A 399 23.98 22.48 8.93
N ALA A 400 24.29 22.28 7.65
CA ALA A 400 24.11 20.98 6.99
C ALA A 400 24.92 19.86 7.66
N ALA A 401 26.17 20.12 8.05
CA ALA A 401 27.01 19.16 8.77
C ALA A 401 26.47 18.83 10.17
N LEU A 402 26.02 19.84 10.92
CA LEU A 402 25.39 19.67 12.24
C LEU A 402 24.11 18.84 12.16
N LEU A 403 23.23 19.13 11.17
CA LEU A 403 22.02 18.36 10.93
C LEU A 403 22.31 16.91 10.53
N ALA A 404 23.35 16.66 9.72
CA ALA A 404 23.77 15.32 9.36
C ALA A 404 24.25 14.52 10.58
N GLY A 405 25.05 15.13 11.46
CA GLY A 405 25.48 14.53 12.74
C GLY A 405 24.29 14.22 13.65
N ALA A 406 23.39 15.20 13.85
CA ALA A 406 22.19 15.04 14.65
C ALA A 406 21.31 13.88 14.14
N ARG A 407 21.03 13.81 12.83
CA ARG A 407 20.26 12.72 12.23
C ARG A 407 20.92 11.36 12.45
N ALA A 408 22.24 11.26 12.28
CA ALA A 408 22.96 10.00 12.51
C ALA A 408 22.87 9.54 13.97
N THR A 409 23.03 10.46 14.92
CA THR A 409 22.92 10.17 16.37
C THR A 409 21.50 9.68 16.72
N LEU A 410 20.47 10.39 16.26
CA LEU A 410 19.09 10.04 16.55
C LEU A 410 18.66 8.75 15.82
N PHE A 411 19.12 8.54 14.60
CA PHE A 411 18.90 7.27 13.90
C PHE A 411 19.47 6.10 14.68
N ALA A 412 20.72 6.18 15.12
CA ALA A 412 21.38 5.13 15.91
C ALA A 412 20.65 4.84 17.22
N GLU A 413 20.10 5.86 17.88
CA GLU A 413 19.31 5.68 19.08
C GLU A 413 17.93 5.05 18.79
N ARG A 414 17.25 5.48 17.73
CA ARG A 414 15.97 4.90 17.31
C ARG A 414 16.07 3.41 17.00
N GLU A 415 17.18 2.99 16.40
CA GLU A 415 17.43 1.58 16.06
C GLU A 415 17.50 0.65 17.28
N ARG A 416 17.56 1.18 18.51
CA ARG A 416 17.51 0.41 19.76
C ARG A 416 16.09 0.20 20.27
N ARG A 417 15.11 0.89 19.69
CA ARG A 417 13.68 0.75 20.04
C ARG A 417 13.12 -0.55 19.47
N VAL A 418 12.00 -0.99 20.01
CA VAL A 418 11.22 -2.07 19.41
C VAL A 418 10.72 -1.59 18.05
N ARG A 419 11.09 -2.32 17.01
CA ARG A 419 10.69 -1.98 15.64
C ARG A 419 9.23 -2.34 15.37
N PRO A 420 8.56 -1.63 14.44
CA PRO A 420 7.32 -2.11 13.87
C PRO A 420 7.51 -3.50 13.26
N ASP A 421 6.47 -4.32 13.32
CA ASP A 421 6.48 -5.63 12.70
C ASP A 421 6.61 -5.49 11.18
N ARG A 422 7.33 -6.45 10.58
CA ARG A 422 7.52 -6.50 9.13
C ARG A 422 6.74 -7.67 8.55
N ASP A 423 5.91 -7.37 7.56
CA ASP A 423 5.29 -8.42 6.76
C ASP A 423 6.29 -8.93 5.72
N GLU A 424 6.79 -10.12 5.95
CA GLU A 424 7.87 -10.73 5.16
C GLU A 424 7.38 -11.53 3.95
N LYS A 425 6.13 -11.30 3.49
CA LYS A 425 5.71 -11.79 2.18
C LYS A 425 6.51 -11.09 1.07
N VAL A 426 6.80 -11.83 0.01
CA VAL A 426 7.35 -11.30 -1.23
C VAL A 426 6.26 -11.37 -2.29
N LEU A 427 5.71 -10.21 -2.64
CA LEU A 427 4.65 -10.07 -3.64
C LEU A 427 5.26 -9.71 -5.00
N THR A 428 4.88 -10.41 -6.05
CA THR A 428 5.49 -10.26 -7.37
C THR A 428 5.31 -8.84 -7.92
N ALA A 429 4.09 -8.30 -7.95
CA ALA A 429 3.81 -6.97 -8.48
C ALA A 429 4.58 -5.87 -7.75
N TRP A 430 4.64 -5.93 -6.40
CA TRP A 430 5.29 -4.89 -5.60
C TRP A 430 6.81 -4.96 -5.73
N ASN A 431 7.37 -6.18 -5.84
CA ASN A 431 8.78 -6.37 -6.16
C ASN A 431 9.11 -5.81 -7.55
N ALA A 432 8.26 -6.04 -8.53
CA ALA A 432 8.44 -5.51 -9.87
C ALA A 432 8.50 -3.98 -9.90
N LEU A 433 7.58 -3.28 -9.21
CA LEU A 433 7.63 -1.82 -9.05
C LEU A 433 8.94 -1.35 -8.41
N THR A 434 9.42 -2.08 -7.40
CA THR A 434 10.69 -1.77 -6.72
C THR A 434 11.91 -2.06 -7.58
N ILE A 435 11.92 -3.16 -8.34
CA ILE A 435 12.98 -3.47 -9.31
C ILE A 435 13.11 -2.36 -10.35
N LYS A 436 11.99 -1.90 -10.94
CA LYS A 436 11.95 -0.74 -11.85
C LYS A 436 12.62 0.48 -11.22
N ALA A 437 12.20 0.82 -10.00
CA ALA A 437 12.69 1.99 -9.30
C ALA A 437 14.19 1.91 -8.96
N MET A 438 14.66 0.77 -8.44
CA MET A 438 16.06 0.56 -8.09
C MET A 438 16.97 0.53 -9.34
N ALA A 439 16.49 -0.02 -10.47
CA ALA A 439 17.21 0.03 -11.74
C ALA A 439 17.36 1.48 -12.23
N ARG A 440 16.28 2.27 -12.15
CA ARG A 440 16.30 3.70 -12.50
C ARG A 440 17.23 4.50 -11.58
N ALA A 441 17.15 4.26 -10.27
CA ALA A 441 18.03 4.90 -9.29
C ALA A 441 19.50 4.53 -9.53
N GLY A 442 19.81 3.28 -9.85
CA GLY A 442 21.15 2.84 -10.21
C GLY A 442 21.74 3.61 -11.40
N ARG A 443 20.90 3.88 -12.42
CA ARG A 443 21.29 4.63 -13.61
C ARG A 443 21.38 6.14 -13.36
N VAL A 444 20.36 6.74 -12.75
CA VAL A 444 20.24 8.21 -12.61
C VAL A 444 21.20 8.75 -11.55
N LEU A 445 21.43 7.98 -10.48
CA LEU A 445 22.30 8.37 -9.37
C LEU A 445 23.73 7.83 -9.49
N GLU A 446 24.02 7.08 -10.55
CA GLU A 446 25.31 6.42 -10.80
C GLU A 446 25.72 5.48 -9.64
N ARG A 447 24.76 4.68 -9.14
CA ARG A 447 24.89 3.77 -8.00
C ARG A 447 24.76 2.30 -8.45
N PRO A 448 25.87 1.62 -8.73
CA PRO A 448 25.85 0.20 -9.15
C PRO A 448 25.21 -0.75 -8.14
N ASP A 449 25.36 -0.48 -6.84
CA ASP A 449 24.79 -1.27 -5.75
C ASP A 449 23.23 -1.29 -5.79
N TYR A 450 22.57 -0.22 -6.24
CA TYR A 450 21.13 -0.20 -6.45
C TYR A 450 20.70 -1.11 -7.62
N LEU A 451 21.50 -1.11 -8.70
CA LEU A 451 21.28 -2.02 -9.82
C LEU A 451 21.48 -3.49 -9.41
N GLU A 452 22.50 -3.79 -8.62
CA GLU A 452 22.75 -5.13 -8.07
C GLU A 452 21.60 -5.60 -7.19
N SER A 453 21.04 -4.72 -6.36
CA SER A 453 19.86 -4.98 -5.54
C SER A 453 18.64 -5.33 -6.40
N ALA A 454 18.37 -4.55 -7.46
CA ALA A 454 17.30 -4.83 -8.42
C ALA A 454 17.49 -6.20 -9.11
N GLN A 455 18.71 -6.52 -9.51
CA GLN A 455 19.03 -7.81 -10.15
C GLN A 455 18.88 -9.00 -9.19
N ALA A 456 19.24 -8.83 -7.92
CA ALA A 456 19.02 -9.85 -6.89
C ALA A 456 17.53 -10.16 -6.73
N ALA A 457 16.67 -9.12 -6.73
CA ALA A 457 15.22 -9.29 -6.63
C ALA A 457 14.62 -9.95 -7.89
N LEU A 458 15.05 -9.55 -9.09
CA LEU A 458 14.66 -10.25 -10.33
C LEU A 458 15.10 -11.72 -10.31
N GLY A 459 16.32 -11.98 -9.85
CA GLY A 459 16.83 -13.34 -9.68
C GLY A 459 16.00 -14.17 -8.71
N PHE A 460 15.52 -13.58 -7.62
CA PHE A 460 14.59 -14.22 -6.69
C PHE A 460 13.27 -14.59 -7.39
N ILE A 461 12.63 -13.66 -8.11
CA ILE A 461 11.38 -13.92 -8.85
C ILE A 461 11.55 -15.09 -9.81
N ARG A 462 12.62 -15.09 -10.61
CA ARG A 462 12.89 -16.17 -11.57
C ARG A 462 13.06 -17.54 -10.92
N ARG A 463 13.80 -17.61 -9.81
CA ARG A 463 14.06 -18.90 -9.14
C ARG A 463 12.88 -19.41 -8.33
N THR A 464 12.08 -18.50 -7.76
CA THR A 464 11.08 -18.85 -6.73
C THR A 464 9.66 -18.75 -7.24
N LEU A 465 9.33 -17.67 -7.98
CA LEU A 465 7.97 -17.34 -8.41
C LEU A 465 7.65 -17.74 -9.84
N TRP A 466 8.65 -17.94 -10.71
CA TRP A 466 8.43 -18.47 -12.07
C TRP A 466 8.47 -19.99 -12.05
N ARG A 467 7.31 -20.63 -12.22
CA ARG A 467 7.17 -22.09 -12.14
C ARG A 467 6.37 -22.63 -13.32
N ASN A 468 6.94 -23.61 -14.05
CA ASN A 468 6.27 -24.30 -15.14
C ASN A 468 5.67 -23.35 -16.22
N GLY A 469 6.37 -22.27 -16.56
CA GLY A 469 5.91 -21.28 -17.51
C GLY A 469 4.80 -20.35 -16.96
N ARG A 470 4.58 -20.29 -15.66
CA ARG A 470 3.61 -19.42 -14.99
C ARG A 470 4.25 -18.65 -13.84
N LEU A 471 3.81 -17.42 -13.67
CA LEU A 471 4.20 -16.59 -12.55
C LEU A 471 3.26 -16.84 -11.36
N LEU A 472 3.81 -16.88 -10.16
CA LEU A 472 3.07 -16.95 -8.91
C LEU A 472 3.03 -15.56 -8.24
N ALA A 473 1.94 -15.26 -7.53
CA ALA A 473 1.70 -13.93 -6.96
C ALA A 473 2.52 -13.66 -5.70
N THR A 474 2.70 -14.67 -4.83
CA THR A 474 3.26 -14.48 -3.49
C THR A 474 4.21 -15.60 -3.09
N CYS A 475 5.17 -15.26 -2.22
CA CYS A 475 6.04 -16.20 -1.55
C CYS A 475 6.27 -15.79 -0.10
N LYS A 476 6.14 -16.74 0.83
CA LYS A 476 6.54 -16.59 2.24
C LYS A 476 7.27 -17.83 2.70
N ASP A 477 8.42 -17.66 3.37
CA ASP A 477 9.24 -18.75 3.91
C ASP A 477 9.57 -19.85 2.89
N GLY A 478 9.84 -19.47 1.64
CA GLY A 478 10.16 -20.38 0.53
C GLY A 478 8.94 -21.06 -0.11
N THR A 479 7.74 -20.87 0.42
CA THR A 479 6.49 -21.37 -0.16
C THR A 479 5.89 -20.33 -1.09
N ALA A 480 5.97 -20.57 -2.40
CA ALA A 480 5.33 -19.74 -3.43
C ALA A 480 4.00 -20.36 -3.84
N HIS A 481 2.94 -19.53 -3.95
CA HIS A 481 1.59 -19.99 -4.28
C HIS A 481 0.75 -18.89 -4.93
N LEU A 482 -0.47 -19.22 -5.30
CA LEU A 482 -1.42 -18.43 -6.08
C LEU A 482 -0.90 -18.07 -7.48
N ASN A 483 -1.70 -18.32 -8.50
CA ASN A 483 -1.41 -17.86 -9.84
C ASN A 483 -1.41 -16.33 -9.87
N ALA A 484 -0.40 -15.75 -10.48
CA ALA A 484 -0.22 -14.32 -10.57
C ALA A 484 -1.36 -13.63 -11.35
N TYR A 485 -1.61 -12.40 -11.00
CA TYR A 485 -2.61 -11.51 -11.59
C TYR A 485 -2.02 -10.68 -12.74
N LEU A 486 -2.85 -9.92 -13.42
CA LEU A 486 -2.41 -9.08 -14.55
C LEU A 486 -1.30 -8.10 -14.17
N ASP A 487 -1.42 -7.44 -13.03
CA ASP A 487 -0.47 -6.46 -12.53
C ASP A 487 0.90 -7.07 -12.17
N ASP A 488 0.95 -8.33 -11.71
CA ASP A 488 2.21 -9.04 -11.50
C ASP A 488 3.02 -9.15 -12.79
N TYR A 489 2.36 -9.55 -13.88
CA TYR A 489 2.98 -9.68 -15.20
C TYR A 489 3.33 -8.31 -15.80
N ALA A 490 2.39 -7.37 -15.76
CA ALA A 490 2.56 -6.06 -16.39
C ALA A 490 3.68 -5.26 -15.73
N ASN A 491 3.71 -5.21 -14.39
CA ASN A 491 4.75 -4.52 -13.65
C ASN A 491 6.12 -5.19 -13.82
N LEU A 492 6.17 -6.53 -13.91
CA LEU A 492 7.44 -7.24 -14.11
C LEU A 492 7.98 -7.03 -15.53
N LEU A 493 7.11 -6.96 -16.53
CA LEU A 493 7.50 -6.55 -17.90
C LEU A 493 8.10 -5.15 -17.91
N ASP A 494 7.44 -4.19 -17.26
CA ASP A 494 7.92 -2.81 -17.18
C ASP A 494 9.27 -2.71 -16.44
N ALA A 495 9.44 -3.48 -15.37
CA ALA A 495 10.71 -3.58 -14.66
C ALA A 495 11.84 -4.17 -15.52
N LEU A 496 11.55 -5.20 -16.32
CA LEU A 496 12.50 -5.77 -17.26
C LEU A 496 12.91 -4.79 -18.35
N LEU A 497 11.96 -3.99 -18.86
CA LEU A 497 12.26 -2.95 -19.85
C LEU A 497 13.16 -1.85 -19.26
N GLU A 498 12.96 -1.44 -18.00
CA GLU A 498 13.84 -0.48 -17.32
C GLU A 498 15.25 -1.07 -17.10
N LEU A 499 15.35 -2.34 -16.69
CA LEU A 499 16.62 -3.03 -16.53
C LEU A 499 17.40 -3.13 -17.86
N LEU A 500 16.71 -3.45 -18.95
CA LEU A 500 17.29 -3.55 -20.29
C LEU A 500 17.83 -2.20 -20.80
N GLN A 501 17.24 -1.09 -20.42
CA GLN A 501 17.74 0.25 -20.72
C GLN A 501 19.02 0.58 -19.93
N THR A 502 19.16 0.00 -18.72
CA THR A 502 20.34 0.22 -17.86
C THR A 502 21.46 -0.73 -18.22
N ARG A 503 21.13 -1.99 -18.44
CA ARG A 503 22.07 -3.05 -18.79
C ARG A 503 21.40 -4.08 -19.70
N TRP A 504 21.91 -4.20 -20.92
CA TRP A 504 21.43 -5.19 -21.87
C TRP A 504 21.69 -6.63 -21.38
N SER A 505 20.66 -7.47 -21.45
CA SER A 505 20.69 -8.90 -21.13
C SER A 505 19.75 -9.66 -22.05
N ARG A 506 20.30 -10.57 -22.85
CA ARG A 506 19.48 -11.42 -23.71
C ARG A 506 18.50 -12.28 -22.89
N ALA A 507 18.95 -12.82 -21.77
CA ALA A 507 18.09 -13.64 -20.91
C ALA A 507 16.94 -12.84 -20.28
N ASP A 508 17.11 -11.53 -20.05
CA ASP A 508 16.06 -10.66 -19.54
C ASP A 508 15.03 -10.35 -20.64
N LEU A 509 15.49 -10.15 -21.87
CA LEU A 509 14.59 -9.99 -23.00
C LEU A 509 13.79 -11.26 -23.28
N ASP A 510 14.42 -12.44 -23.29
CA ASP A 510 13.73 -13.70 -23.52
C ASP A 510 12.65 -13.92 -22.43
N PHE A 511 12.97 -13.61 -21.17
CA PHE A 511 11.99 -13.70 -20.07
C PHE A 511 10.84 -12.69 -20.23
N ALA A 512 11.11 -11.48 -20.72
CA ALA A 512 10.06 -10.50 -21.00
C ALA A 512 9.11 -11.02 -22.11
N VAL A 513 9.65 -11.70 -23.13
CA VAL A 513 8.83 -12.33 -24.18
C VAL A 513 7.97 -13.46 -23.60
N ASP A 514 8.54 -14.35 -22.76
CA ASP A 514 7.78 -15.41 -22.09
C ASP A 514 6.61 -14.86 -21.26
N LEU A 515 6.83 -13.78 -20.50
CA LEU A 515 5.78 -13.12 -19.73
C LEU A 515 4.68 -12.51 -20.62
N ALA A 516 5.08 -11.87 -21.74
CA ALA A 516 4.13 -11.28 -22.68
C ALA A 516 3.27 -12.36 -23.39
N GLU A 517 3.85 -13.52 -23.72
CA GLU A 517 3.11 -14.65 -24.29
C GLU A 517 2.05 -15.17 -23.30
N VAL A 518 2.39 -15.28 -22.00
CA VAL A 518 1.41 -15.68 -20.98
C VAL A 518 0.31 -14.63 -20.83
N LEU A 519 0.64 -13.32 -20.86
CA LEU A 519 -0.37 -12.25 -20.83
C LEU A 519 -1.36 -12.39 -21.99
N LEU A 520 -0.87 -12.58 -23.21
CA LEU A 520 -1.70 -12.74 -24.39
C LEU A 520 -2.55 -14.02 -24.34
N ASP A 521 -1.99 -15.13 -23.82
CA ASP A 521 -2.73 -16.38 -23.72
C ASP A 521 -3.77 -16.37 -22.59
N GLN A 522 -3.44 -15.89 -21.41
CA GLN A 522 -4.26 -16.07 -20.21
C GLN A 522 -5.18 -14.90 -19.88
N PHE A 523 -4.80 -13.67 -20.24
CA PHE A 523 -5.48 -12.46 -19.77
C PHE A 523 -6.15 -11.66 -20.89
N HIS A 524 -5.70 -11.80 -22.13
CA HIS A 524 -6.24 -11.03 -23.24
C HIS A 524 -7.70 -11.38 -23.55
N ASP A 525 -8.55 -10.36 -23.65
CA ASP A 525 -9.91 -10.50 -24.16
C ASP A 525 -9.90 -10.38 -25.69
N THR A 526 -10.01 -11.51 -26.35
CA THR A 526 -10.01 -11.58 -27.82
C THR A 526 -11.30 -11.08 -28.48
N GLN A 527 -12.37 -10.84 -27.70
CA GLN A 527 -13.66 -10.39 -28.21
C GLN A 527 -13.84 -8.87 -28.12
N ALA A 528 -13.61 -8.32 -26.92
CA ALA A 528 -13.82 -6.90 -26.64
C ALA A 528 -12.50 -6.09 -26.49
N GLY A 529 -11.35 -6.75 -26.62
CA GLY A 529 -10.04 -6.14 -26.40
C GLY A 529 -9.71 -5.90 -24.92
N GLY A 530 -8.48 -5.46 -24.65
CA GLY A 530 -7.96 -5.27 -23.29
C GLY A 530 -7.62 -6.57 -22.59
N PHE A 531 -7.38 -6.47 -21.28
CA PHE A 531 -6.93 -7.60 -20.48
C PHE A 531 -7.80 -7.72 -19.23
N TRP A 532 -8.14 -8.96 -18.87
CA TRP A 532 -8.80 -9.28 -17.61
C TRP A 532 -7.81 -9.24 -16.46
N PHE A 533 -8.27 -8.88 -15.26
CA PHE A 533 -7.42 -8.84 -14.08
C PHE A 533 -6.92 -10.23 -13.64
N THR A 534 -7.75 -11.26 -13.84
CA THR A 534 -7.42 -12.66 -13.52
C THR A 534 -7.21 -13.49 -14.78
N GLY A 535 -6.36 -14.52 -14.71
CA GLY A 535 -6.18 -15.48 -15.79
C GLY A 535 -7.47 -16.26 -16.12
N ARG A 536 -7.54 -16.88 -17.30
CA ARG A 536 -8.72 -17.67 -17.70
C ARG A 536 -8.90 -18.96 -16.91
N ASP A 537 -7.85 -19.43 -16.25
CA ASP A 537 -7.82 -20.61 -15.38
C ASP A 537 -8.08 -20.27 -13.90
N HIS A 538 -8.45 -19.04 -13.61
CA HIS A 538 -8.79 -18.60 -12.26
C HIS A 538 -10.19 -19.11 -11.83
N GLU A 539 -10.40 -19.27 -10.52
CA GLU A 539 -11.72 -19.61 -9.98
C GLU A 539 -12.77 -18.56 -10.39
N PRO A 540 -14.01 -18.94 -10.64
CA PRO A 540 -15.09 -18.00 -10.92
C PRO A 540 -15.39 -17.12 -9.70
N LEU A 541 -15.38 -15.80 -9.87
CA LEU A 541 -15.84 -14.82 -8.90
C LEU A 541 -17.16 -14.18 -9.38
N ILE A 542 -17.82 -13.41 -8.50
CA ILE A 542 -19.07 -12.69 -8.85
C ILE A 542 -18.89 -11.67 -9.98
N HIS A 543 -17.65 -11.25 -10.23
CA HIS A 543 -17.27 -10.35 -11.32
C HIS A 543 -15.82 -10.61 -11.71
N ARG A 544 -15.51 -10.50 -12.99
CA ARG A 544 -14.14 -10.57 -13.52
C ARG A 544 -13.80 -9.22 -14.13
N PRO A 545 -13.12 -8.32 -13.38
CA PRO A 545 -12.89 -6.96 -13.84
C PRO A 545 -11.79 -6.87 -14.88
N LYS A 546 -11.88 -5.83 -15.73
CA LYS A 546 -10.75 -5.25 -16.45
C LYS A 546 -10.25 -4.03 -15.67
N PRO A 547 -8.92 -3.82 -15.53
CA PRO A 547 -8.38 -2.65 -14.82
C PRO A 547 -8.68 -1.36 -15.58
#